data_cb59f420ff1203016f81d3cfa757263b
#
_entry.id   cb59f420ff1203016f81d3cfa757263b
#
_cell.length_a   1.000
_cell.length_b   1.000
_cell.length_c   1.000
_cell.angle_alpha   90.00
_cell.angle_beta   90.00
_cell.angle_gamma   90.00
#
_symmetry.space_group_name_H-M   'P 1'
#
loop_
_entity.id
_entity.type
_entity.pdbx_description
1 polymer ?
#
loop_
_entity_poly.entity_id
_entity_poly.type
_entity_poly.pdbx_seq_one_letter_code
_entity_poly.pdbx_strand_id
1 'polypeptide(L)'
;MYENDAAWEAALESLDADIESLSAFAGKLSDAVTIGAYLDASTEVSRKVERLYCYASQRHDEDTRDNAAQSMYARVGSKYVKMVTALSFAQPEILSLPEDKLAAIVNDPAVAEYKFNLEDLLRSKPHTLTKAEEKLLASFGEVMSAPSEIYHNLEDADMVFDAVKNGEGETVEVTGSNFVPLEMSTDRTLRENAFHSYYKSYRQHINTFAASYS
;
A
#
# COMPACT_ATOMS: atom_id res chain seq x y z
N MET A 1 14.14 14.13 -1.17
CA MET A 1 13.83 13.95 -2.61
C MET A 1 15.13 13.93 -3.38
N TYR A 2 15.22 13.22 -4.53
CA TYR A 2 16.42 13.22 -5.37
C TYR A 2 16.48 14.50 -6.22
N GLU A 3 17.69 15.00 -6.50
CA GLU A 3 17.88 16.23 -7.28
C GLU A 3 17.58 16.02 -8.79
N ASN A 4 17.80 14.83 -9.27
CA ASN A 4 17.59 14.44 -10.68
C ASN A 4 17.56 12.93 -10.84
N ASP A 5 17.22 12.46 -12.05
CA ASP A 5 17.10 11.05 -12.37
C ASP A 5 18.44 10.30 -12.22
N ALA A 6 19.58 10.93 -12.48
CA ALA A 6 20.89 10.30 -12.30
C ALA A 6 21.21 10.00 -10.82
N ALA A 7 20.83 10.91 -9.91
CA ALA A 7 20.97 10.68 -8.47
C ALA A 7 20.04 9.56 -7.99
N TRP A 8 18.84 9.47 -8.57
CA TRP A 8 17.90 8.38 -8.29
C TRP A 8 18.44 7.04 -8.79
N GLU A 9 19.00 6.98 -10.00
CA GLU A 9 19.60 5.75 -10.58
C GLU A 9 20.73 5.22 -9.67
N ALA A 10 21.66 6.07 -9.28
CA ALA A 10 22.75 5.69 -8.38
C ALA A 10 22.25 5.12 -7.04
N ALA A 11 21.18 5.70 -6.49
CA ALA A 11 20.55 5.20 -5.27
C ALA A 11 19.84 3.85 -5.49
N LEU A 12 19.18 3.65 -6.63
CA LEU A 12 18.52 2.39 -6.99
C LEU A 12 19.54 1.26 -7.18
N GLU A 13 20.67 1.54 -7.82
CA GLU A 13 21.75 0.56 -8.02
C GLU A 13 22.33 0.05 -6.68
N SER A 14 22.52 0.95 -5.72
CA SER A 14 23.07 0.58 -4.41
C SER A 14 22.09 -0.22 -3.53
N LEU A 15 20.79 -0.21 -3.85
CA LEU A 15 19.76 -0.83 -3.02
C LEU A 15 19.88 -2.36 -2.94
N ASP A 16 20.41 -3.04 -3.95
CA ASP A 16 20.59 -4.50 -3.91
C ASP A 16 21.54 -4.94 -2.81
N ALA A 17 22.64 -4.23 -2.64
CA ALA A 17 23.60 -4.51 -1.58
C ALA A 17 22.99 -4.25 -0.18
N ASP A 18 22.19 -3.19 -0.05
CA ASP A 18 21.48 -2.88 1.19
C ASP A 18 20.50 -4.01 1.56
N ILE A 19 19.70 -4.49 0.60
CA ILE A 19 18.76 -5.60 0.79
C ILE A 19 19.51 -6.89 1.15
N GLU A 20 20.62 -7.17 0.46
CA GLU A 20 21.43 -8.38 0.74
C GLU A 20 21.99 -8.35 2.16
N SER A 21 22.43 -7.18 2.65
CA SER A 21 22.95 -7.02 4.00
C SER A 21 21.91 -7.38 5.07
N LEU A 22 20.63 -7.12 4.83
CA LEU A 22 19.53 -7.47 5.73
C LEU A 22 19.32 -9.00 5.81
N SER A 23 19.52 -9.71 4.72
CA SER A 23 19.42 -11.18 4.70
C SER A 23 20.45 -11.85 5.61
N ALA A 24 21.56 -11.17 5.95
CA ALA A 24 22.57 -11.67 6.87
C ALA A 24 22.07 -11.81 8.33
N PHE A 25 20.93 -11.22 8.67
CA PHE A 25 20.30 -11.38 9.99
C PHE A 25 19.47 -12.68 10.11
N ALA A 26 19.15 -13.34 9.00
CA ALA A 26 18.35 -14.57 9.02
C ALA A 26 18.99 -15.65 9.90
N GLY A 27 18.21 -16.24 10.80
CA GLY A 27 18.65 -17.23 11.78
C GLY A 27 19.39 -16.65 13.00
N LYS A 28 19.43 -15.31 13.15
CA LYS A 28 20.16 -14.65 14.25
C LYS A 28 19.27 -13.79 15.15
N LEU A 29 17.98 -13.65 14.85
CA LEU A 29 17.05 -12.78 15.59
C LEU A 29 16.63 -13.42 16.93
N SER A 30 17.59 -13.64 17.82
CA SER A 30 17.37 -14.38 19.05
C SER A 30 17.53 -13.57 20.34
N ASP A 31 17.95 -12.31 20.26
CA ASP A 31 18.15 -11.42 21.39
C ASP A 31 17.83 -9.96 21.02
N ALA A 32 17.64 -9.11 22.05
CA ALA A 32 17.21 -7.73 21.87
C ALA A 32 18.20 -6.88 21.05
N VAL A 33 19.49 -7.09 21.24
CA VAL A 33 20.54 -6.30 20.56
C VAL A 33 20.54 -6.61 19.07
N THR A 34 20.49 -7.90 18.71
CA THR A 34 20.48 -8.33 17.31
C THR A 34 19.15 -7.93 16.62
N ILE A 35 18.01 -8.05 17.33
CA ILE A 35 16.71 -7.60 16.82
C ILE A 35 16.70 -6.08 16.63
N GLY A 36 17.19 -5.31 17.59
CA GLY A 36 17.32 -3.86 17.47
C GLY A 36 18.16 -3.45 16.26
N ALA A 37 19.34 -4.03 16.10
CA ALA A 37 20.21 -3.77 14.94
C ALA A 37 19.56 -4.13 13.61
N TYR A 38 18.79 -5.23 13.55
CA TYR A 38 18.00 -5.58 12.37
C TYR A 38 16.92 -4.54 12.09
N LEU A 39 16.16 -4.11 13.10
CA LEU A 39 15.09 -3.13 12.95
C LEU A 39 15.62 -1.77 12.50
N ASP A 40 16.74 -1.33 13.04
CA ASP A 40 17.43 -0.11 12.58
C ASP A 40 17.83 -0.22 11.11
N ALA A 41 18.54 -1.29 10.74
CA ALA A 41 18.98 -1.50 9.36
C ALA A 41 17.79 -1.62 8.39
N SER A 42 16.75 -2.36 8.74
CA SER A 42 15.55 -2.52 7.91
C SER A 42 14.78 -1.21 7.75
N THR A 43 14.73 -0.38 8.79
CA THR A 43 14.11 0.95 8.74
C THR A 43 14.85 1.88 7.77
N GLU A 44 16.20 1.89 7.81
CA GLU A 44 16.98 2.71 6.88
C GLU A 44 16.82 2.27 5.42
N VAL A 45 16.80 0.95 5.15
CA VAL A 45 16.56 0.44 3.80
C VAL A 45 15.13 0.77 3.34
N SER A 46 14.13 0.61 4.21
CA SER A 46 12.74 0.97 3.91
C SER A 46 12.59 2.45 3.57
N ARG A 47 13.20 3.35 4.34
CA ARG A 47 13.22 4.80 4.06
C ARG A 47 13.87 5.13 2.71
N LYS A 48 14.90 4.37 2.33
CA LYS A 48 15.54 4.54 1.01
C LYS A 48 14.61 4.10 -0.11
N VAL A 49 13.93 2.97 0.04
CA VAL A 49 12.94 2.47 -0.92
C VAL A 49 11.76 3.45 -1.04
N GLU A 50 11.24 3.96 0.07
CA GLU A 50 10.18 4.97 0.06
C GLU A 50 10.57 6.23 -0.75
N ARG A 51 11.78 6.78 -0.51
CA ARG A 51 12.24 7.95 -1.27
C ARG A 51 12.39 7.65 -2.76
N LEU A 52 12.90 6.46 -3.10
CA LEU A 52 13.00 6.01 -4.50
C LEU A 52 11.61 5.89 -5.14
N TYR A 53 10.66 5.29 -4.41
CA TYR A 53 9.30 5.11 -4.88
C TYR A 53 8.57 6.44 -5.05
N CYS A 54 8.64 7.34 -4.06
CA CYS A 54 8.01 8.65 -4.13
C CYS A 54 8.53 9.48 -5.32
N TYR A 55 9.84 9.46 -5.58
CA TYR A 55 10.41 10.16 -6.74
C TYR A 55 9.89 9.59 -8.06
N ALA A 56 9.96 8.26 -8.22
CA ALA A 56 9.51 7.59 -9.44
C ALA A 56 8.01 7.74 -9.69
N SER A 57 7.18 7.67 -8.62
CA SER A 57 5.74 7.89 -8.71
C SER A 57 5.42 9.31 -9.18
N GLN A 58 6.06 10.33 -8.60
CA GLN A 58 5.84 11.72 -9.01
C GLN A 58 6.27 11.97 -10.46
N ARG A 59 7.40 11.38 -10.90
CA ARG A 59 7.83 11.45 -12.31
C ARG A 59 6.83 10.77 -13.24
N HIS A 60 6.31 9.62 -12.83
CA HIS A 60 5.26 8.91 -13.59
C HIS A 60 3.96 9.73 -13.68
N ASP A 61 3.56 10.38 -12.59
CA ASP A 61 2.30 11.14 -12.53
C ASP A 61 2.37 12.49 -13.26
N GLU A 62 3.59 13.04 -13.52
CA GLU A 62 3.76 14.21 -14.38
C GLU A 62 3.33 13.96 -15.83
N ASP A 63 3.71 12.83 -16.42
CA ASP A 63 3.23 12.36 -17.72
C ASP A 63 3.25 10.84 -17.78
N THR A 64 2.08 10.24 -17.66
CA THR A 64 1.90 8.78 -17.72
C THR A 64 2.28 8.15 -19.07
N ARG A 65 2.55 8.95 -20.11
CA ARG A 65 3.01 8.51 -21.44
C ARG A 65 4.54 8.50 -21.53
N ASP A 66 5.25 9.04 -20.54
CA ASP A 66 6.72 9.01 -20.52
C ASP A 66 7.22 7.60 -20.18
N ASN A 67 7.77 6.91 -21.18
CA ASN A 67 8.29 5.56 -21.05
C ASN A 67 9.47 5.46 -20.06
N ALA A 68 10.26 6.53 -19.89
CA ALA A 68 11.36 6.55 -18.94
C ALA A 68 10.81 6.56 -17.50
N ALA A 69 9.83 7.43 -17.23
CA ALA A 69 9.16 7.51 -15.93
C ALA A 69 8.41 6.20 -15.58
N GLN A 70 7.71 5.60 -16.56
CA GLN A 70 7.09 4.28 -16.38
C GLN A 70 8.13 3.21 -16.02
N SER A 71 9.28 3.20 -16.70
CA SER A 71 10.38 2.26 -16.41
C SER A 71 10.93 2.47 -14.99
N MET A 72 11.14 3.71 -14.58
CA MET A 72 11.60 4.02 -13.22
C MET A 72 10.63 3.48 -12.17
N TYR A 73 9.34 3.74 -12.33
CA TYR A 73 8.28 3.27 -11.42
C TYR A 73 8.22 1.74 -11.34
N ALA A 74 8.27 1.05 -12.47
CA ALA A 74 8.27 -0.41 -12.51
C ALA A 74 9.53 -1.01 -11.85
N ARG A 75 10.70 -0.41 -12.05
CA ARG A 75 11.97 -0.87 -11.48
C ARG A 75 12.01 -0.74 -9.96
N VAL A 76 11.55 0.38 -9.40
CA VAL A 76 11.48 0.51 -7.94
C VAL A 76 10.43 -0.42 -7.33
N GLY A 77 9.30 -0.63 -8.00
CA GLY A 77 8.30 -1.63 -7.59
C GLY A 77 8.91 -3.04 -7.51
N SER A 78 9.71 -3.44 -8.51
CA SER A 78 10.43 -4.73 -8.49
C SER A 78 11.42 -4.82 -7.32
N LYS A 79 12.15 -3.74 -6.99
CA LYS A 79 13.06 -3.69 -5.83
C LYS A 79 12.30 -3.78 -4.51
N TYR A 80 11.13 -3.14 -4.40
CA TYR A 80 10.26 -3.27 -3.23
C TYR A 80 9.84 -4.73 -3.00
N VAL A 81 9.38 -5.43 -4.02
CA VAL A 81 9.03 -6.85 -3.93
C VAL A 81 10.23 -7.69 -3.49
N LYS A 82 11.42 -7.43 -4.06
CA LYS A 82 12.66 -8.10 -3.64
C LYS A 82 12.97 -7.86 -2.17
N MET A 83 12.84 -6.63 -1.69
CA MET A 83 13.04 -6.29 -0.27
C MET A 83 12.06 -7.02 0.64
N VAL A 84 10.75 -6.96 0.36
CA VAL A 84 9.73 -7.64 1.16
C VAL A 84 9.99 -9.14 1.23
N THR A 85 10.37 -9.75 0.11
CA THR A 85 10.72 -11.16 0.06
C THR A 85 11.96 -11.47 0.92
N ALA A 86 13.00 -10.65 0.82
CA ALA A 86 14.23 -10.82 1.59
C ALA A 86 14.01 -10.68 3.10
N LEU A 87 13.05 -9.85 3.53
CA LEU A 87 12.73 -9.60 4.94
C LEU A 87 11.68 -10.57 5.52
N SER A 88 11.08 -11.41 4.71
CA SER A 88 9.96 -12.30 5.12
C SER A 88 10.32 -13.30 6.24
N PHE A 89 11.61 -13.53 6.49
CA PHE A 89 12.06 -14.41 7.57
C PHE A 89 11.87 -13.81 8.97
N ALA A 90 11.90 -12.49 9.10
CA ALA A 90 12.09 -11.84 10.39
C ALA A 90 10.91 -12.04 11.35
N GLN A 91 9.68 -11.81 10.88
CA GLN A 91 8.51 -11.96 11.71
C GLN A 91 8.32 -13.40 12.22
N PRO A 92 8.36 -14.44 11.36
CA PRO A 92 8.28 -15.83 11.83
C PRO A 92 9.42 -16.21 12.80
N GLU A 93 10.62 -15.72 12.57
CA GLU A 93 11.77 -16.01 13.42
C GLU A 93 11.60 -15.41 14.82
N ILE A 94 11.23 -14.14 14.92
CA ILE A 94 10.94 -13.48 16.20
C ILE A 94 9.79 -14.20 16.92
N LEU A 95 8.67 -14.47 16.24
CA LEU A 95 7.50 -15.12 16.85
C LEU A 95 7.75 -16.57 17.26
N SER A 96 8.79 -17.23 16.73
CA SER A 96 9.20 -18.58 17.14
C SER A 96 9.87 -18.64 18.51
N LEU A 97 10.32 -17.50 19.04
CA LEU A 97 10.96 -17.44 20.34
C LEU A 97 9.99 -17.78 21.49
N PRO A 98 10.47 -18.35 22.61
CA PRO A 98 9.68 -18.58 23.82
C PRO A 98 9.05 -17.28 24.34
N GLU A 99 7.86 -17.36 24.93
CA GLU A 99 7.09 -16.18 25.39
C GLU A 99 7.81 -15.37 26.47
N ASP A 100 8.47 -16.05 27.41
CA ASP A 100 9.26 -15.40 28.45
C ASP A 100 10.44 -14.61 27.86
N LYS A 101 11.08 -15.16 26.83
CA LYS A 101 12.16 -14.50 26.11
C LYS A 101 11.66 -13.30 25.31
N LEU A 102 10.52 -13.44 24.62
CA LEU A 102 9.89 -12.34 23.89
C LEU A 102 9.51 -11.19 24.85
N ALA A 103 8.90 -11.51 26.00
CA ALA A 103 8.55 -10.51 27.00
C ALA A 103 9.79 -9.76 27.56
N ALA A 104 10.91 -10.45 27.70
CA ALA A 104 12.17 -9.82 28.09
C ALA A 104 12.71 -8.90 26.97
N ILE A 105 12.70 -9.36 25.72
CA ILE A 105 13.19 -8.59 24.56
C ILE A 105 12.38 -7.29 24.40
N VAL A 106 11.05 -7.34 24.45
CA VAL A 106 10.18 -6.15 24.27
C VAL A 106 10.46 -5.05 25.32
N ASN A 107 10.91 -5.44 26.50
CA ASN A 107 11.25 -4.50 27.57
C ASN A 107 12.72 -4.13 27.65
N ASP A 108 13.54 -4.62 26.73
CA ASP A 108 14.98 -4.33 26.69
C ASP A 108 15.23 -2.92 26.09
N PRO A 109 16.14 -2.11 26.68
CA PRO A 109 16.50 -0.79 26.16
C PRO A 109 17.00 -0.80 24.71
N ALA A 110 17.61 -1.89 24.23
CA ALA A 110 18.10 -2.01 22.88
C ALA A 110 17.01 -1.96 21.79
N VAL A 111 15.76 -2.19 22.16
CA VAL A 111 14.61 -2.14 21.24
C VAL A 111 13.56 -1.11 21.66
N ALA A 112 13.92 -0.16 22.53
CA ALA A 112 12.96 0.79 23.13
C ALA A 112 12.16 1.59 22.08
N GLU A 113 12.80 1.99 20.97
CA GLU A 113 12.12 2.72 19.87
C GLU A 113 11.11 1.85 19.11
N TYR A 114 11.30 0.53 19.12
CA TYR A 114 10.47 -0.45 18.42
C TYR A 114 9.49 -1.17 19.35
N LYS A 115 9.40 -0.77 20.63
CA LYS A 115 8.59 -1.46 21.63
C LYS A 115 7.14 -1.64 21.16
N PHE A 116 6.52 -0.58 20.67
CA PHE A 116 5.13 -0.63 20.18
C PHE A 116 4.97 -1.64 19.03
N ASN A 117 5.89 -1.62 18.05
CA ASN A 117 5.85 -2.53 16.91
C ASN A 117 6.03 -3.99 17.33
N LEU A 118 6.92 -4.26 18.29
CA LEU A 118 7.12 -5.60 18.83
C LEU A 118 5.94 -6.07 19.67
N GLU A 119 5.31 -5.20 20.47
CA GLU A 119 4.08 -5.52 21.21
C GLU A 119 2.93 -5.83 20.25
N ASP A 120 2.80 -5.08 19.15
CA ASP A 120 1.79 -5.32 18.13
C ASP A 120 2.03 -6.66 17.40
N LEU A 121 3.28 -6.93 17.05
CA LEU A 121 3.69 -8.21 16.49
C LEU A 121 3.35 -9.38 17.44
N LEU A 122 3.63 -9.26 18.73
CA LEU A 122 3.30 -10.30 19.71
C LEU A 122 1.78 -10.49 19.85
N ARG A 123 1.02 -9.42 19.79
CA ARG A 123 -0.45 -9.48 19.80
C ARG A 123 -1.00 -10.25 18.61
N SER A 124 -0.34 -10.22 17.47
CA SER A 124 -0.74 -10.97 16.28
C SER A 124 -0.43 -12.48 16.37
N LYS A 125 0.44 -12.90 17.29
CA LYS A 125 0.90 -14.30 17.42
C LYS A 125 -0.25 -15.33 17.53
N PRO A 126 -1.30 -15.12 18.34
CA PRO A 126 -2.43 -16.06 18.41
C PRO A 126 -3.24 -16.15 17.11
N HIS A 127 -3.09 -15.18 16.22
CA HIS A 127 -3.78 -15.08 14.94
C HIS A 127 -2.91 -15.48 13.75
N THR A 128 -1.65 -15.83 13.99
CA THR A 128 -0.71 -16.28 12.95
C THR A 128 -0.96 -17.77 12.68
N LEU A 129 -1.19 -18.11 11.43
CA LEU A 129 -1.44 -19.49 11.01
C LEU A 129 -0.14 -20.27 10.85
N THR A 130 -0.26 -21.60 10.68
CA THR A 130 0.89 -22.41 10.36
C THR A 130 1.45 -22.04 8.97
N LYS A 131 2.72 -22.30 8.72
CA LYS A 131 3.38 -22.04 7.43
C LYS A 131 2.62 -22.68 6.25
N ALA A 132 1.98 -23.83 6.46
CA ALA A 132 1.19 -24.53 5.44
C ALA A 132 -0.13 -23.78 5.14
N GLU A 133 -0.81 -23.31 6.18
CA GLU A 133 -2.04 -22.54 6.07
C GLU A 133 -1.81 -21.18 5.44
N GLU A 134 -0.74 -20.46 5.85
CA GLU A 134 -0.35 -19.19 5.23
C GLU A 134 -0.04 -19.36 3.73
N LYS A 135 0.68 -20.43 3.36
CA LYS A 135 0.96 -20.74 1.96
C LYS A 135 -0.33 -21.04 1.18
N LEU A 136 -1.27 -21.75 1.79
CA LEU A 136 -2.56 -22.04 1.18
C LEU A 136 -3.35 -20.76 0.97
N LEU A 137 -3.48 -19.90 1.99
CA LEU A 137 -4.16 -18.60 1.87
C LEU A 137 -3.52 -17.70 0.82
N ALA A 138 -2.19 -17.63 0.78
CA ALA A 138 -1.48 -16.86 -0.23
C ALA A 138 -1.79 -17.33 -1.67
N SER A 139 -2.08 -18.63 -1.88
CA SER A 139 -2.47 -19.15 -3.19
C SER A 139 -3.86 -18.70 -3.66
N PHE A 140 -4.70 -18.20 -2.76
CA PHE A 140 -6.00 -17.61 -3.09
C PHE A 140 -5.96 -16.10 -3.35
N GLY A 141 -4.78 -15.46 -3.27
CA GLY A 141 -4.64 -14.01 -3.37
C GLY A 141 -5.31 -13.41 -4.61
N GLU A 142 -5.12 -14.00 -5.79
CA GLU A 142 -5.78 -13.57 -7.04
C GLU A 142 -7.32 -13.64 -6.94
N VAL A 143 -7.84 -14.75 -6.40
CA VAL A 143 -9.29 -14.93 -6.24
C VAL A 143 -9.86 -13.95 -5.22
N MET A 144 -9.10 -13.67 -4.15
CA MET A 144 -9.51 -12.74 -3.09
C MET A 144 -9.41 -11.26 -3.51
N SER A 145 -8.59 -10.91 -4.51
CA SER A 145 -8.52 -9.55 -5.06
C SER A 145 -9.64 -9.26 -6.07
N ALA A 146 -10.21 -10.28 -6.70
CA ALA A 146 -11.21 -10.13 -7.75
C ALA A 146 -12.42 -9.25 -7.36
N PRO A 147 -13.00 -9.31 -6.15
CA PRO A 147 -14.08 -8.41 -5.75
C PRO A 147 -13.67 -6.93 -5.78
N SER A 148 -12.46 -6.61 -5.34
CA SER A 148 -11.93 -5.24 -5.39
C SER A 148 -11.68 -4.79 -6.82
N GLU A 149 -11.16 -5.65 -7.67
CA GLU A 149 -10.95 -5.35 -9.09
C GLU A 149 -12.27 -5.12 -9.82
N ILE A 150 -13.30 -5.94 -9.54
CA ILE A 150 -14.65 -5.74 -10.10
C ILE A 150 -15.21 -4.40 -9.67
N TYR A 151 -15.07 -4.04 -8.38
CA TYR A 151 -15.53 -2.76 -7.87
C TYR A 151 -14.86 -1.60 -8.60
N HIS A 152 -13.52 -1.58 -8.67
CA HIS A 152 -12.77 -0.50 -9.31
C HIS A 152 -13.04 -0.40 -10.82
N ASN A 153 -13.09 -1.53 -11.54
CA ASN A 153 -13.42 -1.51 -12.96
C ASN A 153 -14.83 -0.94 -13.21
N LEU A 154 -15.79 -1.32 -12.37
CA LEU A 154 -17.14 -0.78 -12.49
C LEU A 154 -17.19 0.72 -12.18
N GLU A 155 -16.58 1.15 -11.06
CA GLU A 155 -16.64 2.53 -10.58
C GLU A 155 -15.84 3.49 -11.45
N ASP A 156 -14.61 3.11 -11.80
CA ASP A 156 -13.65 3.99 -12.47
C ASP A 156 -13.78 3.97 -14.00
N ALA A 157 -14.23 2.85 -14.59
CA ALA A 157 -14.25 2.68 -16.05
C ALA A 157 -15.64 2.59 -16.66
N ASP A 158 -16.56 1.84 -16.04
CA ASP A 158 -17.84 1.50 -16.67
C ASP A 158 -19.00 2.42 -16.25
N MET A 159 -18.92 3.05 -15.07
CA MET A 159 -19.98 3.93 -14.59
C MET A 159 -20.03 5.24 -15.37
N VAL A 160 -21.21 5.56 -15.86
CA VAL A 160 -21.52 6.82 -16.56
C VAL A 160 -22.54 7.59 -15.73
N PHE A 161 -22.35 8.89 -15.59
CA PHE A 161 -23.24 9.79 -14.88
C PHE A 161 -23.93 10.72 -15.88
N ASP A 162 -25.23 10.95 -15.68
CA ASP A 162 -25.95 11.90 -16.52
C ASP A 162 -25.51 13.33 -16.22
N ALA A 163 -25.30 14.13 -17.27
CA ALA A 163 -25.09 15.56 -17.09
C ALA A 163 -26.35 16.22 -16.52
N VAL A 164 -26.20 17.25 -15.71
CA VAL A 164 -27.30 17.89 -14.97
C VAL A 164 -27.45 19.37 -15.32
N LYS A 165 -28.57 19.98 -14.93
CA LYS A 165 -28.77 21.42 -15.04
C LYS A 165 -28.43 22.11 -13.70
N ASN A 166 -27.73 23.26 -13.77
CA ASN A 166 -27.56 24.18 -12.65
C ASN A 166 -28.79 25.11 -12.49
N GLY A 167 -28.77 25.98 -11.48
CA GLY A 167 -29.86 26.95 -11.22
C GLY A 167 -30.09 27.96 -12.33
N GLU A 168 -29.14 28.17 -13.23
CA GLU A 168 -29.20 29.06 -14.39
C GLU A 168 -29.66 28.31 -15.68
N GLY A 169 -29.86 27.00 -15.60
CA GLY A 169 -30.26 26.15 -16.72
C GLY A 169 -29.11 25.66 -17.60
N GLU A 170 -27.86 25.91 -17.23
CA GLU A 170 -26.69 25.44 -17.95
C GLU A 170 -26.43 23.96 -17.65
N THR A 171 -25.88 23.24 -18.64
CA THR A 171 -25.54 21.83 -18.51
C THR A 171 -24.17 21.68 -17.86
N VAL A 172 -24.10 20.87 -16.82
CA VAL A 172 -22.87 20.55 -16.06
C VAL A 172 -22.65 19.04 -16.09
N GLU A 173 -21.46 18.61 -16.50
CA GLU A 173 -21.06 17.21 -16.48
C GLU A 173 -20.85 16.75 -15.04
N VAL A 174 -21.27 15.50 -14.74
CA VAL A 174 -21.04 14.84 -13.46
C VAL A 174 -20.05 13.69 -13.67
N THR A 175 -19.05 13.63 -12.83
CA THR A 175 -18.02 12.57 -12.84
C THR A 175 -17.67 12.17 -11.42
N GLY A 176 -17.03 11.02 -11.21
CA GLY A 176 -16.50 10.62 -9.89
C GLY A 176 -15.57 11.67 -9.29
N SER A 177 -14.71 12.27 -10.11
CA SER A 177 -13.72 13.26 -9.65
C SER A 177 -14.30 14.64 -9.33
N ASN A 178 -15.38 15.06 -9.97
CA ASN A 178 -15.98 16.39 -9.74
C ASN A 178 -17.20 16.36 -8.83
N PHE A 179 -17.70 15.20 -8.42
CA PHE A 179 -18.90 15.08 -7.58
C PHE A 179 -18.76 15.88 -6.27
N VAL A 180 -17.67 15.72 -5.54
CA VAL A 180 -17.45 16.47 -4.30
C VAL A 180 -17.39 17.99 -4.54
N PRO A 181 -16.62 18.53 -5.50
CA PRO A 181 -16.69 19.93 -5.89
C PRO A 181 -18.11 20.42 -6.23
N LEU A 182 -18.91 19.62 -6.94
CA LEU A 182 -20.31 19.98 -7.25
C LEU A 182 -21.17 20.07 -5.98
N GLU A 183 -21.01 19.15 -5.04
CA GLU A 183 -21.70 19.17 -3.74
C GLU A 183 -21.29 20.36 -2.84
N MET A 184 -20.10 20.94 -3.07
CA MET A 184 -19.62 22.14 -2.38
C MET A 184 -20.12 23.45 -3.03
N SER A 185 -20.81 23.40 -4.16
CA SER A 185 -21.34 24.57 -4.86
C SER A 185 -22.33 25.36 -3.98
N THR A 186 -22.37 26.67 -4.13
CA THR A 186 -23.41 27.54 -3.52
C THR A 186 -24.77 27.38 -4.19
N ASP A 187 -24.80 26.87 -5.44
CA ASP A 187 -26.04 26.58 -6.18
C ASP A 187 -26.69 25.30 -5.65
N ARG A 188 -27.80 25.46 -4.93
CA ARG A 188 -28.55 24.34 -4.36
C ARG A 188 -29.12 23.40 -5.43
N THR A 189 -29.59 23.97 -6.56
CA THR A 189 -30.17 23.17 -7.67
C THR A 189 -29.10 22.25 -8.26
N LEU A 190 -27.88 22.78 -8.45
CA LEU A 190 -26.76 21.99 -8.94
C LEU A 190 -26.40 20.85 -7.98
N ARG A 191 -26.30 21.14 -6.66
CA ARG A 191 -26.03 20.08 -5.67
C ARG A 191 -27.06 18.96 -5.70
N GLU A 192 -28.35 19.33 -5.65
CA GLU A 192 -29.45 18.36 -5.66
C GLU A 192 -29.44 17.49 -6.93
N ASN A 193 -29.26 18.12 -8.10
CA ASN A 193 -29.24 17.42 -9.36
C ASN A 193 -28.00 16.52 -9.50
N ALA A 194 -26.81 16.99 -9.07
CA ALA A 194 -25.57 16.23 -9.08
C ALA A 194 -25.69 15.00 -8.17
N PHE A 195 -26.23 15.17 -6.95
CA PHE A 195 -26.49 14.07 -6.01
C PHE A 195 -27.38 12.99 -6.63
N HIS A 196 -28.50 13.40 -7.23
CA HIS A 196 -29.41 12.43 -7.83
C HIS A 196 -28.82 11.73 -9.05
N SER A 197 -28.06 12.42 -9.90
CA SER A 197 -27.38 11.83 -11.05
C SER A 197 -26.34 10.81 -10.58
N TYR A 198 -25.49 11.20 -9.62
CA TYR A 198 -24.41 10.37 -9.11
C TYR A 198 -24.95 9.06 -8.51
N TYR A 199 -25.86 9.15 -7.55
CA TYR A 199 -26.43 7.97 -6.90
C TYR A 199 -27.42 7.18 -7.75
N LYS A 200 -27.95 7.75 -8.84
CA LYS A 200 -28.72 7.00 -9.83
C LYS A 200 -27.87 5.92 -10.48
N SER A 201 -26.63 6.26 -10.87
CA SER A 201 -25.68 5.30 -11.47
C SER A 201 -25.33 4.17 -10.50
N TYR A 202 -25.06 4.48 -9.24
CA TYR A 202 -24.83 3.43 -8.22
C TYR A 202 -26.06 2.51 -8.04
N ARG A 203 -27.27 3.07 -8.02
CA ARG A 203 -28.51 2.27 -7.92
C ARG A 203 -28.71 1.35 -9.12
N GLN A 204 -28.31 1.76 -10.31
CA GLN A 204 -28.40 0.92 -11.51
C GLN A 204 -27.50 -0.31 -11.44
N HIS A 205 -26.38 -0.23 -10.71
CA HIS A 205 -25.40 -1.28 -10.55
C HIS A 205 -25.42 -1.95 -9.17
N ILE A 206 -26.50 -1.71 -8.38
CA ILE A 206 -26.57 -2.15 -6.98
C ILE A 206 -26.35 -3.67 -6.80
N ASN A 207 -26.82 -4.48 -7.75
CA ASN A 207 -26.67 -5.93 -7.70
C ASN A 207 -25.20 -6.35 -7.90
N THR A 208 -24.46 -5.65 -8.76
CA THR A 208 -23.03 -5.91 -8.99
C THR A 208 -22.21 -5.53 -7.75
N PHE A 209 -22.50 -4.35 -7.16
CA PHE A 209 -21.89 -3.94 -5.91
C PHE A 209 -22.19 -4.93 -4.78
N ALA A 210 -23.44 -5.36 -4.64
CA ALA A 210 -23.81 -6.35 -3.63
C ALA A 210 -23.08 -7.69 -3.82
N ALA A 211 -22.94 -8.15 -5.08
CA ALA A 211 -22.23 -9.40 -5.38
C ALA A 211 -20.72 -9.31 -5.16
N SER A 212 -20.11 -8.14 -5.35
CA SER A 212 -18.68 -7.95 -5.05
C SER A 212 -18.39 -7.85 -3.55
N TYR A 213 -19.41 -7.60 -2.72
CA TYR A 213 -19.30 -7.51 -1.26
C TYR A 213 -19.59 -8.85 -0.53
N SER A 214 -20.14 -9.83 -1.21
CA SER A 214 -20.56 -11.12 -0.63
C SER A 214 -19.52 -12.22 -0.84
#